data_689abac50c8ae3b03fd49b02c5867600
#
_entry.id   689abac50c8ae3b03fd49b02c5867600
#
_cell.length_a   1.000
_cell.length_b   1.000
_cell.length_c   1.000
_cell.angle_alpha   90.00
_cell.angle_beta   90.00
_cell.angle_gamma   90.00
#
_symmetry.space_group_name_H-M   'P 1'
#
loop_
_entity.id
_entity.type
_entity.pdbx_description
1 polymer ?
#
loop_
_entity_poly.entity_id
_entity_poly.type
_entity_poly.pdbx_seq_one_letter_code
_entity_poly.pdbx_strand_id
1 'polypeptide(L)'
;MEFDVFFSISQTPDTTGYTPSESEMFTSFFDQVVLADKLGFGVGWVAQAHLSTEIQKRNSKPVVPHYPGEVGLCTDFFQVAREMFARTERMEVGSAVMSILASGGPIAQAERVGSFLALHGMDPDEVRKLHIGFSAGRFEFMARPYGIVPRDALEEAAWPALRGQIFSEASEIFLRLLNGEIVSSDEVAPTILTRSNFRTDDDWSEVQRVAQVELGLDSLPDSINMGNRYLFEDIKTIPQDWRRDLLNLV
;
A
#
# COMPACT_ATOMS: atom_id res chain seq x y z
N MET A 1 -6.63 27.97 9.95
CA MET A 1 -5.76 26.81 10.20
C MET A 1 -6.64 25.60 9.98
N GLU A 2 -6.27 24.72 9.09
CA GLU A 2 -6.98 23.46 8.82
C GLU A 2 -6.30 22.35 9.61
N PHE A 3 -7.08 21.43 10.13
CA PHE A 3 -6.59 20.25 10.85
C PHE A 3 -7.18 19.00 10.22
N ASP A 4 -6.34 18.01 10.07
CA ASP A 4 -6.72 16.67 9.67
C ASP A 4 -6.77 15.75 10.89
N VAL A 5 -7.39 14.58 10.74
CA VAL A 5 -7.45 13.56 11.77
C VAL A 5 -6.98 12.22 11.23
N PHE A 6 -6.20 11.50 12.04
CA PHE A 6 -5.75 10.16 11.72
C PHE A 6 -6.57 9.13 12.47
N PHE A 7 -7.17 8.20 11.74
CA PHE A 7 -7.98 7.12 12.27
C PHE A 7 -7.26 5.77 12.16
N SER A 8 -7.42 4.96 13.19
CA SER A 8 -7.04 3.55 13.15
C SER A 8 -8.23 2.69 13.57
N ILE A 9 -8.74 1.90 12.66
CA ILE A 9 -9.71 0.85 12.99
C ILE A 9 -8.94 -0.21 13.77
N SER A 10 -9.26 -0.40 15.05
CA SER A 10 -8.44 -1.20 15.94
C SER A 10 -9.32 -2.09 16.83
N GLN A 11 -8.88 -3.32 17.03
CA GLN A 11 -9.49 -4.27 17.92
C GLN A 11 -8.50 -4.61 19.04
N THR A 12 -8.53 -3.79 20.08
CA THR A 12 -7.63 -3.88 21.23
C THR A 12 -8.43 -4.03 22.53
N PRO A 13 -7.97 -4.83 23.49
CA PRO A 13 -8.62 -4.93 24.79
C PRO A 13 -8.56 -3.59 25.54
N ASP A 14 -9.62 -3.25 26.24
CA ASP A 14 -9.67 -2.14 27.17
C ASP A 14 -8.94 -2.47 28.49
N THR A 15 -8.98 -1.54 29.44
CA THR A 15 -8.36 -1.71 30.77
C THR A 15 -8.98 -2.80 31.63
N THR A 16 -10.17 -3.29 31.26
CA THR A 16 -10.86 -4.40 31.94
C THR A 16 -10.59 -5.74 31.27
N GLY A 17 -9.90 -5.74 30.11
CA GLY A 17 -9.65 -6.91 29.28
C GLY A 17 -10.77 -7.21 28.28
N TYR A 18 -11.79 -6.36 28.19
CA TYR A 18 -12.85 -6.50 27.19
C TYR A 18 -12.31 -6.10 25.81
N THR A 19 -12.48 -6.99 24.84
CA THR A 19 -12.16 -6.74 23.44
C THR A 19 -13.47 -6.53 22.66
N PRO A 20 -13.67 -5.39 22.00
CA PRO A 20 -14.90 -5.12 21.28
C PRO A 20 -15.08 -6.09 20.11
N SER A 21 -16.32 -6.42 19.80
CA SER A 21 -16.66 -7.13 18.56
C SER A 21 -16.32 -6.26 17.34
N GLU A 22 -16.21 -6.89 16.17
CA GLU A 22 -15.97 -6.15 14.91
C GLU A 22 -17.09 -5.14 14.62
N SER A 23 -18.34 -5.47 14.93
CA SER A 23 -19.46 -4.55 14.77
C SER A 23 -19.33 -3.32 15.66
N GLU A 24 -18.96 -3.50 16.93
CA GLU A 24 -18.73 -2.38 17.86
C GLU A 24 -17.52 -1.54 17.43
N MET A 25 -16.46 -2.18 16.96
CA MET A 25 -15.27 -1.52 16.43
C MET A 25 -15.63 -0.59 15.26
N PHE A 26 -16.37 -1.10 14.25
CA PHE A 26 -16.78 -0.29 13.11
C PHE A 26 -17.78 0.81 13.50
N THR A 27 -18.74 0.52 14.39
CA THR A 27 -19.68 1.52 14.89
C THR A 27 -18.92 2.68 15.56
N SER A 28 -17.99 2.35 16.46
CA SER A 28 -17.17 3.35 17.14
C SER A 28 -16.31 4.17 16.17
N PHE A 29 -15.76 3.52 15.15
CA PHE A 29 -14.99 4.21 14.11
C PHE A 29 -15.84 5.23 13.34
N PHE A 30 -17.01 4.82 12.84
CA PHE A 30 -17.87 5.73 12.08
C PHE A 30 -18.48 6.84 12.93
N ASP A 31 -18.78 6.60 14.20
CA ASP A 31 -19.21 7.65 15.14
C ASP A 31 -18.13 8.73 15.30
N GLN A 32 -16.84 8.33 15.39
CA GLN A 32 -15.72 9.25 15.43
C GLN A 32 -15.56 10.02 14.11
N VAL A 33 -15.74 9.38 12.96
CA VAL A 33 -15.71 10.02 11.64
C VAL A 33 -16.77 11.11 11.54
N VAL A 34 -18.02 10.81 11.90
CA VAL A 34 -19.13 11.77 11.89
C VAL A 34 -18.87 12.92 12.86
N LEU A 35 -18.31 12.64 14.04
CA LEU A 35 -17.95 13.68 15.00
C LEU A 35 -16.85 14.59 14.45
N ALA A 36 -15.80 14.02 13.83
CA ALA A 36 -14.70 14.79 13.26
C ALA A 36 -15.17 15.72 12.12
N ASP A 37 -16.08 15.24 11.24
CA ASP A 37 -16.70 16.08 10.21
C ASP A 37 -17.46 17.27 10.83
N LYS A 38 -18.27 17.02 11.86
CA LYS A 38 -19.00 18.07 12.59
C LYS A 38 -18.06 19.09 13.25
N LEU A 39 -16.91 18.65 13.73
CA LEU A 39 -15.89 19.51 14.35
C LEU A 39 -15.06 20.29 13.33
N GLY A 40 -15.19 19.99 12.03
CA GLY A 40 -14.54 20.73 10.95
C GLY A 40 -13.12 20.27 10.61
N PHE A 41 -12.77 19.00 10.88
CA PHE A 41 -11.55 18.42 10.34
C PHE A 41 -11.64 18.33 8.82
N GLY A 42 -10.50 18.56 8.12
CA GLY A 42 -10.43 18.58 6.65
C GLY A 42 -10.38 17.17 6.09
N VAL A 43 -9.31 16.43 6.36
CA VAL A 43 -9.11 15.07 5.85
C VAL A 43 -9.16 14.06 6.99
N GLY A 44 -9.92 12.99 6.79
CA GLY A 44 -9.90 11.79 7.62
C GLY A 44 -8.94 10.75 7.06
N TRP A 45 -7.72 10.68 7.60
CA TRP A 45 -6.69 9.72 7.20
C TRP A 45 -6.91 8.37 7.86
N VAL A 46 -7.04 7.31 7.08
CA VAL A 46 -7.29 5.95 7.59
C VAL A 46 -6.04 5.09 7.49
N ALA A 47 -5.58 4.56 8.63
CA ALA A 47 -4.52 3.57 8.66
C ALA A 47 -4.96 2.26 7.99
N GLN A 48 -4.07 1.65 7.21
CA GLN A 48 -4.34 0.37 6.57
C GLN A 48 -3.33 -0.70 6.98
N ALA A 49 -3.84 -1.83 7.51
CA ALA A 49 -3.11 -3.07 7.62
C ALA A 49 -3.94 -4.18 6.95
N HIS A 50 -3.62 -4.45 5.70
CA HIS A 50 -4.25 -5.50 4.92
C HIS A 50 -3.88 -6.87 5.50
N LEU A 51 -4.87 -7.73 5.73
CA LEU A 51 -4.73 -9.04 6.38
C LEU A 51 -4.20 -8.94 7.83
N SER A 52 -5.08 -9.18 8.77
CA SER A 52 -4.70 -9.45 10.15
C SER A 52 -4.13 -10.86 10.31
N THR A 53 -3.11 -11.03 11.14
CA THR A 53 -2.52 -12.34 11.41
C THR A 53 -2.16 -12.52 12.88
N GLU A 54 -2.00 -13.80 13.29
CA GLU A 54 -1.48 -14.14 14.61
C GLU A 54 -0.08 -13.57 14.87
N ILE A 55 0.72 -13.31 13.80
CA ILE A 55 2.02 -12.64 13.92
C ILE A 55 1.85 -11.20 14.41
N GLN A 56 0.87 -10.48 13.90
CA GLN A 56 0.57 -9.11 14.34
C GLN A 56 0.11 -9.10 15.79
N LYS A 57 -0.76 -10.05 16.19
CA LYS A 57 -1.26 -10.19 17.56
C LYS A 57 -0.16 -10.51 18.57
N ARG A 58 0.83 -11.30 18.17
CA ARG A 58 1.95 -11.72 19.02
C ARG A 58 3.14 -10.77 18.97
N ASN A 59 3.06 -9.67 18.28
CA ASN A 59 4.17 -8.73 18.17
C ASN A 59 4.52 -8.18 19.55
N SER A 60 5.73 -8.52 20.05
CA SER A 60 6.25 -8.04 21.32
C SER A 60 6.55 -6.52 21.32
N LYS A 61 6.61 -5.93 20.14
CA LYS A 61 6.73 -4.48 19.93
C LYS A 61 5.47 -4.01 19.19
N PRO A 62 4.38 -3.75 19.91
CA PRO A 62 3.14 -3.32 19.28
C PRO A 62 3.34 -2.03 18.48
N VAL A 63 2.59 -1.90 17.41
CA VAL A 63 2.63 -0.72 16.52
C VAL A 63 2.29 0.56 17.28
N VAL A 64 1.36 0.43 18.23
CA VAL A 64 1.03 1.47 19.21
C VAL A 64 1.53 0.99 20.58
N PRO A 65 2.52 1.68 21.18
CA PRO A 65 3.00 1.30 22.50
C PRO A 65 1.86 1.19 23.50
N HIS A 66 1.90 0.16 24.35
CA HIS A 66 0.91 -0.11 25.39
C HIS A 66 -0.47 -0.61 24.93
N TYR A 67 -0.69 -0.80 23.62
CA TYR A 67 -1.93 -1.36 23.09
C TYR A 67 -1.67 -2.72 22.42
N PRO A 68 -1.86 -3.83 23.15
CA PRO A 68 -1.84 -5.16 22.56
C PRO A 68 -3.07 -5.35 21.67
N GLY A 69 -2.91 -6.06 20.57
CA GLY A 69 -4.00 -6.33 19.63
C GLY A 69 -3.71 -5.87 18.21
N GLU A 70 -4.73 -5.79 17.41
CA GLU A 70 -4.63 -5.45 16.00
C GLU A 70 -5.03 -4.01 15.76
N VAL A 71 -4.28 -3.33 14.91
CA VAL A 71 -4.47 -1.92 14.56
C VAL A 71 -4.47 -1.73 13.04
N GLY A 72 -5.17 -0.71 12.58
CA GLY A 72 -5.26 -0.40 11.16
C GLY A 72 -6.06 -1.44 10.36
N LEU A 73 -7.10 -2.01 10.93
CA LEU A 73 -7.92 -3.08 10.36
C LEU A 73 -8.78 -2.62 9.17
N CYS A 74 -8.22 -1.78 8.33
CA CYS A 74 -8.81 -1.37 7.07
C CYS A 74 -8.35 -2.34 5.97
N THR A 75 -9.16 -3.34 5.67
CA THR A 75 -8.82 -4.39 4.70
C THR A 75 -9.14 -3.97 3.26
N ASP A 76 -10.16 -3.13 3.07
CA ASP A 76 -10.52 -2.52 1.79
C ASP A 76 -10.79 -1.02 2.03
N PHE A 77 -9.79 -0.22 1.74
CA PHE A 77 -9.86 1.23 1.95
C PHE A 77 -11.00 1.88 1.16
N PHE A 78 -11.28 1.43 -0.06
CA PHE A 78 -12.32 2.05 -0.90
C PHE A 78 -13.72 1.82 -0.37
N GLN A 79 -13.99 0.65 0.25
CA GLN A 79 -15.27 0.41 0.92
C GLN A 79 -15.41 1.31 2.15
N VAL A 80 -14.35 1.44 2.96
CA VAL A 80 -14.36 2.34 4.12
C VAL A 80 -14.51 3.79 3.69
N ALA A 81 -13.78 4.24 2.66
CA ALA A 81 -13.88 5.59 2.12
C ALA A 81 -15.30 5.91 1.63
N ARG A 82 -15.94 4.97 0.93
CA ARG A 82 -17.32 5.13 0.47
C ARG A 82 -18.28 5.35 1.64
N GLU A 83 -18.16 4.55 2.71
CA GLU A 83 -18.99 4.70 3.91
C GLU A 83 -18.68 6.01 4.67
N MET A 84 -17.43 6.47 4.67
CA MET A 84 -17.06 7.75 5.25
C MET A 84 -17.73 8.90 4.48
N PHE A 85 -17.58 8.93 3.16
CA PHE A 85 -18.24 9.95 2.31
C PHE A 85 -19.77 9.94 2.45
N ALA A 86 -20.39 8.75 2.56
CA ALA A 86 -21.83 8.63 2.73
C ALA A 86 -22.35 9.16 4.09
N ARG A 87 -21.48 9.27 5.10
CA ARG A 87 -21.84 9.68 6.47
C ARG A 87 -21.37 11.09 6.81
N THR A 88 -20.62 11.74 5.95
CA THR A 88 -20.04 13.07 6.15
C THR A 88 -20.48 14.02 5.06
N GLU A 89 -20.42 15.33 5.35
CA GLU A 89 -20.83 16.37 4.40
C GLU A 89 -19.64 17.14 3.81
N ARG A 90 -18.53 17.24 4.56
CA ARG A 90 -17.40 18.12 4.20
C ARG A 90 -16.06 17.41 4.20
N MET A 91 -15.91 16.37 5.05
CA MET A 91 -14.65 15.68 5.24
C MET A 91 -14.19 14.98 3.94
N GLU A 92 -12.97 15.24 3.57
CA GLU A 92 -12.25 14.46 2.55
C GLU A 92 -11.66 13.19 3.19
N VAL A 93 -11.33 12.18 2.39
CA VAL A 93 -10.89 10.89 2.91
C VAL A 93 -9.52 10.53 2.34
N GLY A 94 -8.61 10.09 3.21
CA GLY A 94 -7.24 9.74 2.83
C GLY A 94 -6.79 8.37 3.32
N SER A 95 -6.01 7.66 2.50
CA SER A 95 -5.32 6.43 2.93
C SER A 95 -3.95 6.76 3.53
N ALA A 96 -3.67 6.19 4.72
CA ALA A 96 -2.40 6.44 5.41
C ALA A 96 -1.78 5.14 5.96
N VAL A 97 -1.24 4.26 5.11
CA VAL A 97 -1.13 4.38 3.66
C VAL A 97 -1.54 3.07 3.00
N MET A 98 -2.02 3.14 1.76
CA MET A 98 -2.40 1.96 0.99
C MET A 98 -1.16 1.18 0.54
N SER A 99 -1.15 -0.15 0.71
CA SER A 99 -0.09 -0.99 0.15
C SER A 99 -0.38 -1.32 -1.32
N ILE A 100 0.48 -0.87 -2.23
CA ILE A 100 0.36 -1.20 -3.66
C ILE A 100 1.03 -2.54 -4.03
N LEU A 101 1.66 -3.22 -3.07
CA LEU A 101 2.18 -4.58 -3.25
C LEU A 101 1.20 -5.66 -2.77
N ALA A 102 0.11 -5.26 -2.10
CA ALA A 102 -0.95 -6.15 -1.61
C ALA A 102 -2.22 -6.03 -2.46
N SER A 103 -3.22 -6.86 -2.16
CA SER A 103 -4.58 -6.77 -2.73
C SER A 103 -4.61 -6.78 -4.27
N GLY A 104 -3.76 -7.58 -4.90
CA GLY A 104 -3.68 -7.70 -6.37
C GLY A 104 -2.61 -6.84 -7.02
N GLY A 105 -1.79 -6.12 -6.23
CA GLY A 105 -0.67 -5.35 -6.74
C GLY A 105 -1.05 -3.99 -7.35
N PRO A 106 -0.08 -3.33 -8.02
CA PRO A 106 -0.24 -1.96 -8.53
C PRO A 106 -1.36 -1.83 -9.56
N ILE A 107 -1.55 -2.85 -10.40
CA ILE A 107 -2.57 -2.86 -11.45
C ILE A 107 -3.97 -2.83 -10.83
N ALA A 108 -4.26 -3.78 -9.93
CA ALA A 108 -5.57 -3.86 -9.28
C ALA A 108 -5.85 -2.62 -8.40
N GLN A 109 -4.82 -2.05 -7.79
CA GLN A 109 -4.99 -0.82 -7.01
C GLN A 109 -5.29 0.38 -7.90
N ALA A 110 -4.66 0.51 -9.06
CA ALA A 110 -4.99 1.57 -10.03
C ALA A 110 -6.44 1.43 -10.56
N GLU A 111 -6.89 0.21 -10.86
CA GLU A 111 -8.29 -0.04 -11.25
C GLU A 111 -9.28 0.35 -10.16
N ARG A 112 -8.97 0.02 -8.89
CA ARG A 112 -9.83 0.39 -7.75
C ARG A 112 -9.94 1.89 -7.55
N VAL A 113 -8.82 2.62 -7.69
CA VAL A 113 -8.83 4.09 -7.64
C VAL A 113 -9.74 4.64 -8.74
N GLY A 114 -9.53 4.23 -9.99
CA GLY A 114 -10.33 4.67 -11.12
C GLY A 114 -11.82 4.34 -10.96
N SER A 115 -12.13 3.10 -10.54
CA SER A 115 -13.51 2.66 -10.30
C SER A 115 -14.19 3.43 -9.17
N PHE A 116 -13.46 3.67 -8.07
CA PHE A 116 -13.98 4.48 -6.97
C PHE A 116 -14.30 5.89 -7.42
N LEU A 117 -13.37 6.55 -8.11
CA LEU A 117 -13.53 7.96 -8.54
C LEU A 117 -14.56 8.12 -9.65
N ALA A 118 -14.76 7.10 -10.51
CA ALA A 118 -15.85 7.11 -11.47
C ALA A 118 -17.22 7.11 -10.77
N LEU A 119 -17.37 6.32 -9.71
CA LEU A 119 -18.62 6.25 -8.94
C LEU A 119 -18.79 7.48 -8.02
N HIS A 120 -17.73 7.93 -7.36
CA HIS A 120 -17.75 9.09 -6.47
C HIS A 120 -18.05 10.38 -7.24
N GLY A 121 -17.51 10.51 -8.44
CA GLY A 121 -17.71 11.68 -9.32
C GLY A 121 -18.99 11.64 -10.18
N MET A 122 -19.90 10.67 -9.97
CA MET A 122 -21.20 10.63 -10.65
C MET A 122 -22.11 11.80 -10.23
N ASP A 123 -21.97 12.26 -9.00
CA ASP A 123 -22.59 13.51 -8.57
C ASP A 123 -21.75 14.68 -9.10
N PRO A 124 -22.30 15.53 -10.00
CA PRO A 124 -21.56 16.67 -10.54
C PRO A 124 -21.20 17.72 -9.47
N ASP A 125 -21.93 17.76 -8.36
CA ASP A 125 -21.72 18.69 -7.27
C ASP A 125 -20.72 18.15 -6.22
N GLU A 126 -20.24 16.91 -6.35
CA GLU A 126 -19.21 16.36 -5.46
C GLU A 126 -17.87 17.09 -5.71
N VAL A 127 -17.28 17.58 -4.63
CA VAL A 127 -16.01 18.32 -4.63
C VAL A 127 -14.97 17.75 -3.68
N ARG A 128 -15.39 16.82 -2.80
CA ARG A 128 -14.52 16.20 -1.78
C ARG A 128 -13.55 15.22 -2.44
N LYS A 129 -12.30 15.35 -2.09
CA LYS A 129 -11.22 14.56 -2.70
C LYS A 129 -10.97 13.24 -1.96
N LEU A 130 -10.56 12.26 -2.75
CA LEU A 130 -9.91 11.05 -2.26
C LEU A 130 -8.40 11.29 -2.27
N HIS A 131 -7.77 11.17 -1.11
CA HIS A 131 -6.32 11.28 -0.97
C HIS A 131 -5.71 9.88 -0.91
N ILE A 132 -4.75 9.61 -1.78
CA ILE A 132 -4.05 8.33 -1.83
C ILE A 132 -2.59 8.53 -1.44
N GLY A 133 -2.28 8.19 -0.17
CA GLY A 133 -0.94 7.86 0.24
C GLY A 133 -0.69 6.38 0.00
N PHE A 134 0.44 6.00 -0.59
CA PHE A 134 0.74 4.62 -0.87
C PHE A 134 2.17 4.21 -0.52
N SER A 135 2.39 2.92 -0.28
CA SER A 135 3.69 2.38 0.11
C SER A 135 3.82 0.90 -0.27
N ALA A 136 4.98 0.32 0.03
CA ALA A 136 5.21 -1.12 -0.04
C ALA A 136 4.40 -1.93 0.99
N GLY A 137 3.79 -1.25 1.97
CA GLY A 137 3.17 -1.88 3.14
C GLY A 137 4.16 -2.09 4.29
N ARG A 138 3.66 -1.90 5.52
CA ARG A 138 4.47 -1.99 6.74
C ARG A 138 4.90 -3.41 7.07
N PHE A 139 4.01 -4.37 6.86
CA PHE A 139 4.21 -5.76 7.24
C PHE A 139 4.43 -6.63 6.01
N GLU A 140 5.52 -7.38 6.02
CA GLU A 140 5.88 -8.27 4.92
C GLU A 140 4.82 -9.33 4.63
N PHE A 141 4.14 -9.83 5.66
CA PHE A 141 3.07 -10.81 5.51
C PHE A 141 1.92 -10.34 4.61
N MET A 142 1.72 -9.02 4.47
CA MET A 142 0.63 -8.45 3.65
C MET A 142 0.84 -8.67 2.15
N ALA A 143 2.09 -8.67 1.70
CA ALA A 143 2.45 -8.80 0.30
C ALA A 143 2.77 -10.26 -0.11
N ARG A 144 3.19 -11.11 0.84
CA ARG A 144 3.54 -12.51 0.58
C ARG A 144 2.46 -13.33 -0.14
N PRO A 145 1.15 -13.25 0.23
CA PRO A 145 0.09 -13.97 -0.48
C PRO A 145 -0.08 -13.55 -1.94
N TYR A 146 0.48 -12.40 -2.32
CA TYR A 146 0.45 -11.85 -3.67
C TYR A 146 1.76 -12.07 -4.45
N GLY A 147 2.57 -13.03 -4.00
CA GLY A 147 3.79 -13.42 -4.70
C GLY A 147 5.00 -12.51 -4.48
N ILE A 148 4.92 -11.57 -3.55
CA ILE A 148 6.07 -10.73 -3.17
C ILE A 148 6.93 -11.50 -2.15
N VAL A 149 7.68 -12.44 -2.69
CA VAL A 149 8.61 -13.32 -1.98
C VAL A 149 9.84 -13.54 -2.87
N PRO A 150 11.01 -13.90 -2.31
CA PRO A 150 12.14 -14.34 -3.14
C PRO A 150 11.76 -15.55 -4.00
N ARG A 151 12.18 -15.56 -5.26
CA ARG A 151 11.89 -16.65 -6.21
C ARG A 151 13.01 -17.70 -6.27
N ASP A 152 14.24 -17.30 -5.89
CA ASP A 152 15.45 -18.12 -5.95
C ASP A 152 16.47 -17.67 -4.90
N ALA A 153 17.64 -18.32 -4.87
CA ALA A 153 18.71 -18.02 -3.92
C ALA A 153 19.32 -16.63 -4.12
N LEU A 154 19.37 -16.14 -5.36
CA LEU A 154 19.88 -14.82 -5.66
C LEU A 154 18.94 -13.73 -5.12
N GLU A 155 17.64 -13.88 -5.35
CA GLU A 155 16.64 -12.97 -4.78
C GLU A 155 16.63 -13.01 -3.25
N GLU A 156 16.78 -14.17 -2.63
CA GLU A 156 16.86 -14.32 -1.17
C GLU A 156 18.04 -13.51 -0.61
N ALA A 157 19.23 -13.67 -1.21
CA ALA A 157 20.42 -12.93 -0.81
C ALA A 157 20.26 -11.40 -1.00
N ALA A 158 19.61 -10.99 -2.11
CA ALA A 158 19.41 -9.59 -2.44
C ALA A 158 18.15 -8.97 -1.80
N TRP A 159 17.33 -9.74 -1.07
CA TRP A 159 15.98 -9.38 -0.65
C TRP A 159 15.87 -8.03 0.07
N PRO A 160 16.77 -7.65 1.01
CA PRO A 160 16.70 -6.36 1.69
C PRO A 160 16.73 -5.15 0.75
N ALA A 161 17.48 -5.25 -0.36
CA ALA A 161 17.57 -4.21 -1.39
C ALA A 161 16.46 -4.36 -2.44
N LEU A 162 16.20 -5.60 -2.87
CA LEU A 162 15.26 -5.92 -3.94
C LEU A 162 13.84 -5.48 -3.62
N ARG A 163 13.38 -5.59 -2.37
CA ARG A 163 12.04 -5.13 -1.95
C ARG A 163 11.78 -3.65 -2.27
N GLY A 164 12.80 -2.81 -2.08
CA GLY A 164 12.71 -1.39 -2.42
C GLY A 164 12.55 -1.18 -3.92
N GLN A 165 13.25 -1.95 -4.73
CA GLN A 165 13.18 -1.88 -6.19
C GLN A 165 11.84 -2.39 -6.72
N ILE A 166 11.32 -3.48 -6.17
CA ILE A 166 9.96 -3.99 -6.49
C ILE A 166 8.90 -2.93 -6.20
N PHE A 167 9.06 -2.17 -5.10
CA PHE A 167 8.16 -1.07 -4.80
C PHE A 167 8.30 0.09 -5.81
N SER A 168 9.50 0.40 -6.26
CA SER A 168 9.73 1.43 -7.30
C SER A 168 9.07 1.03 -8.62
N GLU A 169 9.25 -0.21 -9.06
CA GLU A 169 8.58 -0.79 -10.23
C GLU A 169 7.05 -0.72 -10.10
N ALA A 170 6.51 -1.17 -8.96
CA ALA A 170 5.09 -1.10 -8.69
C ALA A 170 4.55 0.33 -8.70
N SER A 171 5.33 1.29 -8.18
CA SER A 171 4.95 2.71 -8.17
C SER A 171 4.89 3.29 -9.57
N GLU A 172 5.85 2.97 -10.43
CA GLU A 172 5.85 3.39 -11.83
C GLU A 172 4.61 2.86 -12.55
N ILE A 173 4.35 1.56 -12.45
CA ILE A 173 3.17 0.91 -13.07
C ILE A 173 1.87 1.56 -12.56
N PHE A 174 1.74 1.72 -11.26
CA PHE A 174 0.55 2.31 -10.63
C PHE A 174 0.28 3.74 -11.14
N LEU A 175 1.29 4.58 -11.16
CA LEU A 175 1.17 5.99 -11.56
C LEU A 175 0.88 6.13 -13.07
N ARG A 176 1.55 5.35 -13.93
CA ARG A 176 1.30 5.36 -15.37
C ARG A 176 -0.12 4.92 -15.71
N LEU A 177 -0.62 3.85 -15.06
CA LEU A 177 -2.00 3.39 -15.23
C LEU A 177 -3.02 4.41 -14.73
N LEU A 178 -2.77 5.10 -13.62
CA LEU A 178 -3.62 6.20 -13.15
C LEU A 178 -3.61 7.39 -14.11
N ASN A 179 -2.49 7.62 -14.79
CA ASN A 179 -2.39 8.64 -15.85
C ASN A 179 -3.16 8.25 -17.12
N GLY A 180 -3.65 7.01 -17.22
CA GLY A 180 -4.43 6.51 -18.35
C GLY A 180 -3.58 6.00 -19.51
N GLU A 181 -2.32 5.70 -19.25
CA GLU A 181 -1.41 5.12 -20.24
C GLU A 181 -1.76 3.65 -20.52
N ILE A 182 -1.43 3.21 -21.73
CA ILE A 182 -1.26 1.78 -22.03
C ILE A 182 0.16 1.45 -21.62
N VAL A 183 0.36 0.39 -20.84
CA VAL A 183 1.67 0.03 -20.27
C VAL A 183 1.97 -1.44 -20.57
N SER A 184 3.20 -1.71 -20.96
CA SER A 184 3.79 -3.05 -21.02
C SER A 184 4.98 -3.13 -20.07
N SER A 185 5.26 -4.31 -19.54
CA SER A 185 6.32 -4.52 -18.57
C SER A 185 7.74 -4.27 -19.11
N ASP A 186 7.95 -4.40 -20.41
CA ASP A 186 9.21 -4.08 -21.09
C ASP A 186 9.49 -2.57 -21.23
N GLU A 187 8.46 -1.74 -21.04
CA GLU A 187 8.60 -0.28 -20.98
C GLU A 187 8.92 0.25 -19.58
N VAL A 188 8.77 -0.61 -18.56
CA VAL A 188 9.10 -0.29 -17.17
C VAL A 188 10.59 -0.54 -16.95
N ALA A 189 11.25 0.40 -16.27
CA ALA A 189 12.68 0.28 -16.03
C ALA A 189 13.03 -1.04 -15.30
N PRO A 190 13.94 -1.87 -15.83
CA PRO A 190 14.29 -3.13 -15.20
C PRO A 190 14.99 -2.89 -13.87
N THR A 191 14.75 -3.76 -12.90
CA THR A 191 15.47 -3.73 -11.62
C THR A 191 16.92 -4.13 -11.80
N ILE A 192 17.83 -3.18 -11.67
CA ILE A 192 19.28 -3.41 -11.71
C ILE A 192 19.86 -3.12 -10.32
N LEU A 193 20.46 -4.13 -9.71
CA LEU A 193 21.15 -4.00 -8.44
C LEU A 193 22.63 -3.68 -8.65
N THR A 194 23.13 -2.73 -7.87
CA THR A 194 24.52 -2.34 -7.79
C THR A 194 24.94 -2.17 -6.33
N ARG A 195 26.24 -1.94 -6.07
CA ARG A 195 26.73 -1.65 -4.70
C ARG A 195 25.91 -0.57 -3.98
N SER A 196 25.42 0.42 -4.69
CA SER A 196 24.69 1.56 -4.09
C SER A 196 23.33 1.17 -3.48
N ASN A 197 22.78 0.01 -3.80
CA ASN A 197 21.53 -0.49 -3.23
C ASN A 197 21.70 -1.13 -1.85
N PHE A 198 22.94 -1.37 -1.40
CA PHE A 198 23.24 -2.07 -0.17
C PHE A 198 23.89 -1.16 0.87
N ARG A 199 23.62 -1.44 2.15
CA ARG A 199 24.15 -0.64 3.26
C ARG A 199 25.65 -0.87 3.48
N THR A 200 26.11 -2.11 3.33
CA THR A 200 27.51 -2.50 3.56
C THR A 200 28.14 -3.13 2.33
N ASP A 201 29.49 -3.13 2.26
CA ASP A 201 30.22 -3.85 1.21
C ASP A 201 30.08 -5.36 1.36
N ASP A 202 29.94 -5.85 2.58
CA ASP A 202 29.76 -7.26 2.87
C ASP A 202 28.44 -7.80 2.31
N ASP A 203 27.32 -7.05 2.50
CA ASP A 203 26.03 -7.41 1.91
C ASP A 203 26.10 -7.51 0.38
N TRP A 204 26.74 -6.53 -0.27
CA TRP A 204 26.92 -6.55 -1.72
C TRP A 204 27.80 -7.70 -2.18
N SER A 205 28.94 -7.93 -1.49
CA SER A 205 29.88 -9.03 -1.82
C SER A 205 29.23 -10.40 -1.69
N GLU A 206 28.30 -10.58 -0.75
CA GLU A 206 27.55 -11.83 -0.63
C GLU A 206 26.64 -12.02 -1.84
N VAL A 207 25.87 -10.98 -2.21
CA VAL A 207 24.99 -11.03 -3.38
C VAL A 207 25.76 -11.29 -4.67
N GLN A 208 26.94 -10.67 -4.87
CA GLN A 208 27.81 -10.91 -6.02
C GLN A 208 28.25 -12.38 -6.09
N ARG A 209 28.64 -12.99 -4.95
CA ARG A 209 29.03 -14.41 -4.92
C ARG A 209 27.87 -15.35 -5.29
N VAL A 210 26.69 -15.08 -4.76
CA VAL A 210 25.50 -15.87 -5.12
C VAL A 210 25.18 -15.68 -6.60
N ALA A 211 25.21 -14.44 -7.11
CA ALA A 211 24.97 -14.17 -8.52
C ALA A 211 25.97 -14.85 -9.45
N GLN A 212 27.27 -14.86 -9.06
CA GLN A 212 28.29 -15.56 -9.83
C GLN A 212 27.96 -17.05 -10.00
N VAL A 213 27.51 -17.70 -8.94
CA VAL A 213 27.15 -19.13 -8.97
C VAL A 213 25.85 -19.37 -9.73
N GLU A 214 24.78 -18.64 -9.41
CA GLU A 214 23.45 -18.85 -9.97
C GLU A 214 23.38 -18.51 -11.48
N LEU A 215 24.14 -17.49 -11.90
CA LEU A 215 24.17 -17.04 -13.30
C LEU A 215 25.35 -17.63 -14.10
N GLY A 216 26.22 -18.44 -13.48
CA GLY A 216 27.37 -19.07 -14.14
C GLY A 216 28.39 -18.06 -14.66
N LEU A 217 28.68 -16.98 -13.91
CA LEU A 217 29.58 -15.93 -14.35
C LEU A 217 31.04 -16.26 -14.04
N ASP A 218 31.97 -15.87 -14.93
CA ASP A 218 33.41 -16.06 -14.75
C ASP A 218 34.03 -15.18 -13.67
N SER A 219 33.36 -14.04 -13.36
CA SER A 219 33.81 -13.04 -12.36
C SER A 219 32.63 -12.47 -11.59
N LEU A 220 32.94 -11.79 -10.47
CA LEU A 220 31.94 -11.06 -9.70
C LEU A 220 31.35 -9.91 -10.54
N PRO A 221 30.03 -9.80 -10.66
CA PRO A 221 29.40 -8.75 -11.46
C PRO A 221 29.40 -7.40 -10.74
N ASP A 222 29.62 -6.29 -11.46
CA ASP A 222 29.48 -4.93 -10.94
C ASP A 222 28.01 -4.49 -10.85
N SER A 223 27.13 -5.15 -11.62
CA SER A 223 25.68 -4.94 -11.60
C SER A 223 24.95 -6.25 -11.90
N ILE A 224 23.75 -6.41 -11.37
CA ILE A 224 22.93 -7.60 -11.53
C ILE A 224 21.55 -7.16 -12.01
N ASN A 225 21.17 -7.62 -13.20
CA ASN A 225 19.82 -7.42 -13.72
C ASN A 225 18.88 -8.48 -13.14
N MET A 226 17.97 -8.05 -12.27
CA MET A 226 16.97 -8.91 -11.62
C MET A 226 15.69 -9.07 -12.46
N GLY A 227 15.59 -8.36 -13.60
CA GLY A 227 14.36 -8.27 -14.39
C GLY A 227 13.24 -7.55 -13.67
N ASN A 228 12.03 -7.70 -14.19
CA ASN A 228 10.83 -7.10 -13.62
C ASN A 228 10.06 -8.14 -12.79
N ARG A 229 9.40 -7.68 -11.74
CA ARG A 229 8.52 -8.52 -10.91
C ARG A 229 7.16 -8.73 -11.58
N TYR A 230 6.63 -7.71 -12.22
CA TYR A 230 5.34 -7.70 -12.88
C TYR A 230 5.54 -7.91 -14.38
N LEU A 231 4.89 -8.95 -14.95
CA LEU A 231 5.00 -9.30 -16.38
C LEU A 231 3.60 -9.21 -17.02
N PHE A 232 3.45 -8.31 -17.98
CA PHE A 232 2.20 -8.06 -18.69
C PHE A 232 2.46 -7.29 -19.98
N GLU A 233 1.50 -7.31 -20.91
CA GLU A 233 1.58 -6.65 -22.21
C GLU A 233 0.33 -5.78 -22.43
N ASP A 234 0.53 -4.56 -22.94
CA ASP A 234 -0.49 -3.64 -23.48
C ASP A 234 -1.74 -3.50 -22.63
N ILE A 235 -1.58 -3.32 -21.31
CA ILE A 235 -2.73 -3.11 -20.42
C ILE A 235 -2.99 -1.64 -20.15
N LYS A 236 -4.25 -1.31 -19.93
CA LYS A 236 -4.72 -0.07 -19.29
C LYS A 236 -5.86 -0.40 -18.33
N THR A 237 -6.03 0.42 -17.32
CA THR A 237 -7.16 0.26 -16.40
C THR A 237 -8.48 0.73 -17.00
N ILE A 238 -9.58 0.24 -16.49
CA ILE A 238 -10.93 0.72 -16.77
C ILE A 238 -11.68 0.88 -15.42
N PRO A 239 -12.54 1.92 -15.28
CA PRO A 239 -12.86 2.96 -16.27
C PRO A 239 -11.73 3.96 -16.48
N GLN A 240 -11.77 4.67 -17.62
CA GLN A 240 -10.86 5.80 -17.90
C GLN A 240 -11.56 7.15 -17.75
N ASP A 241 -12.88 7.16 -17.84
CA ASP A 241 -13.71 8.36 -17.67
C ASP A 241 -14.07 8.54 -16.19
N TRP A 242 -13.24 9.27 -15.48
CA TRP A 242 -13.43 9.64 -14.09
C TRP A 242 -12.85 11.03 -13.78
N ARG A 243 -13.35 11.68 -12.75
CA ARG A 243 -12.96 13.03 -12.35
C ARG A 243 -11.60 13.03 -11.65
N ARG A 244 -10.55 13.36 -12.42
CA ARG A 244 -9.15 13.41 -11.93
C ARG A 244 -8.92 14.51 -10.89
N ASP A 245 -9.73 15.56 -10.93
CA ASP A 245 -9.71 16.66 -9.96
C ASP A 245 -10.11 16.22 -8.54
N LEU A 246 -10.81 15.08 -8.40
CA LEU A 246 -11.17 14.48 -7.13
C LEU A 246 -10.07 13.55 -6.55
N LEU A 247 -8.97 13.33 -7.25
CA LEU A 247 -7.81 12.57 -6.76
C LEU A 247 -6.70 13.51 -6.29
N ASN A 248 -6.17 13.22 -5.11
CA ASN A 248 -4.91 13.78 -4.65
C ASN A 248 -3.94 12.65 -4.28
N LEU A 249 -2.76 12.65 -4.89
CA LEU A 249 -1.66 11.71 -4.55
C LEU A 249 -0.72 12.39 -3.55
N VAL A 250 -0.39 11.71 -2.46
CA VAL A 250 0.36 12.26 -1.32
C VAL A 250 1.62 11.44 -1.03
#